data_b792cb9e1b1c604166a277a1c533bdd7
#
_entry.id   b792cb9e1b1c604166a277a1c533bdd7
#
_cell.length_a   1.000
_cell.length_b   1.000
_cell.length_c   1.000
_cell.angle_alpha   90.00
_cell.angle_beta   90.00
_cell.angle_gamma   90.00
#
_symmetry.space_group_name_H-M   'P 1'
#
loop_
_entity.id
_entity.type
_entity.pdbx_description
1 polymer ?
#
loop_
_entity_poly.entity_id
_entity_poly.type
_entity_poly.pdbx_seq_one_letter_code
_entity_poly.pdbx_strand_id
1 'polypeptide(L)'
;MKDEAYNYFGRTIELLRGSKDMREMMLLSYYYGAEMGFLMTDSRIDEALALAYEREKLLKKLEKVPEVPEGYIDGQYSYLYAKLAYISYLEKKYTQAEGYYQKYLAIKESHTPDGKMYSIPYLILSKQYETVIDNCKDFKELLRTQRDTLNAQYLTILNKEVQAYLGLNRYKEAAEIRETIIAITDSINSTDRKNAALELNAVYGASEKEEYIAEQASQLKIRNVSLCFLACIVVLTLFILWRLWRFNHIIEYKNRMLAKLINEKFANKKDGNQLLEVYEEQEVSSELEPELISPEEQDELLDETDKESGE
;
A
#
# COMPACT_ATOMS: atom_id res chain seq x y z
N MET A 1 -13.94 13.00 -8.97
CA MET A 1 -13.21 13.36 -7.72
C MET A 1 -14.08 14.09 -6.69
N LYS A 2 -14.72 15.25 -6.98
CA LYS A 2 -15.56 15.95 -5.96
C LYS A 2 -16.75 15.11 -5.48
N ASP A 3 -17.52 14.53 -6.40
CA ASP A 3 -18.69 13.70 -6.05
C ASP A 3 -18.31 12.45 -5.26
N GLU A 4 -17.16 11.86 -5.53
CA GLU A 4 -16.62 10.75 -4.75
C GLU A 4 -16.29 11.20 -3.32
N ALA A 5 -15.69 12.38 -3.14
CA ALA A 5 -15.40 12.92 -1.81
C ALA A 5 -16.69 13.10 -0.99
N TYR A 6 -17.74 13.68 -1.57
CA TYR A 6 -19.05 13.79 -0.92
C TYR A 6 -19.67 12.43 -0.60
N ASN A 7 -19.52 11.44 -1.49
CA ASN A 7 -19.97 10.08 -1.22
C ASN A 7 -19.23 9.45 -0.01
N TYR A 8 -17.92 9.67 0.10
CA TYR A 8 -17.16 9.19 1.26
C TYR A 8 -17.59 9.90 2.56
N PHE A 9 -17.80 11.23 2.54
CA PHE A 9 -18.33 11.95 3.69
C PHE A 9 -19.70 11.40 4.11
N GLY A 10 -20.63 11.27 3.17
CA GLY A 10 -21.98 10.76 3.44
C GLY A 10 -21.96 9.36 4.05
N ARG A 11 -21.20 8.43 3.48
CA ARG A 11 -21.03 7.07 4.04
C ARG A 11 -20.45 7.07 5.45
N THR A 12 -19.42 7.89 5.68
CA THR A 12 -18.79 7.97 7.00
C THR A 12 -19.76 8.54 8.03
N ILE A 13 -20.50 9.58 7.67
CA ILE A 13 -21.52 10.18 8.54
C ILE A 13 -22.63 9.17 8.84
N GLU A 14 -23.09 8.40 7.85
CA GLU A 14 -24.12 7.37 8.05
C GLU A 14 -23.64 6.27 9.01
N LEU A 15 -22.40 5.82 8.87
CA LEU A 15 -21.80 4.79 9.75
C LEU A 15 -21.71 5.26 11.21
N LEU A 16 -21.39 6.53 11.43
CA LEU A 16 -21.23 7.10 12.76
C LEU A 16 -22.54 7.61 13.35
N ARG A 17 -23.57 7.83 12.53
CA ARG A 17 -24.87 8.36 12.96
C ARG A 17 -25.55 7.38 13.92
N GLY A 18 -25.94 7.88 15.08
CA GLY A 18 -26.62 7.10 16.11
C GLY A 18 -25.68 6.38 17.08
N SER A 19 -24.37 6.45 16.90
CA SER A 19 -23.42 5.95 17.89
C SER A 19 -23.60 6.65 19.26
N LYS A 20 -23.36 5.90 20.32
CA LYS A 20 -23.30 6.38 21.70
C LYS A 20 -21.87 6.44 22.24
N ASP A 21 -20.91 5.94 21.46
CA ASP A 21 -19.51 6.03 21.83
C ASP A 21 -19.02 7.48 21.68
N MET A 22 -18.37 7.99 22.72
CA MET A 22 -17.87 9.37 22.75
C MET A 22 -16.92 9.68 21.60
N ARG A 23 -15.99 8.78 21.31
CA ARG A 23 -14.97 9.01 20.25
C ARG A 23 -15.60 9.05 18.88
N GLU A 24 -16.57 8.17 18.62
CA GLU A 24 -17.32 8.16 17.37
C GLU A 24 -18.21 9.41 17.23
N MET A 25 -18.81 9.89 18.32
CA MET A 25 -19.57 11.15 18.33
C MET A 25 -18.66 12.36 18.06
N MET A 26 -17.45 12.39 18.64
CA MET A 26 -16.45 13.43 18.37
C MET A 26 -15.99 13.37 16.89
N LEU A 27 -15.75 12.18 16.37
CA LEU A 27 -15.39 11.97 14.98
C LEU A 27 -16.52 12.40 14.02
N LEU A 28 -17.77 12.08 14.36
CA LEU A 28 -18.95 12.56 13.61
C LEU A 28 -19.03 14.10 13.60
N SER A 29 -18.76 14.76 14.74
CA SER A 29 -18.71 16.23 14.80
C SER A 29 -17.62 16.80 13.88
N TYR A 30 -16.46 16.14 13.81
CA TYR A 30 -15.40 16.54 12.87
C TYR A 30 -15.85 16.43 11.42
N TYR A 31 -16.45 15.30 11.03
CA TYR A 31 -16.93 15.09 9.66
C TYR A 31 -18.02 16.06 9.26
N TYR A 32 -18.98 16.36 10.15
CA TYR A 32 -19.95 17.43 9.90
C TYR A 32 -19.27 18.79 9.65
N GLY A 33 -18.25 19.14 10.43
CA GLY A 33 -17.50 20.38 10.25
C GLY A 33 -16.72 20.43 8.97
N ALA A 34 -16.08 19.34 8.58
CA ALA A 34 -15.31 19.25 7.34
C ALA A 34 -16.21 19.34 6.10
N GLU A 35 -17.27 18.53 6.04
CA GLU A 35 -18.22 18.56 4.92
C GLU A 35 -18.91 19.91 4.79
N MET A 36 -19.33 20.51 5.91
CA MET A 36 -19.87 21.87 5.93
C MET A 36 -18.89 22.87 5.29
N GLY A 37 -17.60 22.77 5.57
CA GLY A 37 -16.56 23.60 4.96
C GLY A 37 -16.47 23.44 3.44
N PHE A 38 -16.53 22.21 2.96
CA PHE A 38 -16.54 21.92 1.51
C PHE A 38 -17.83 22.42 0.82
N LEU A 39 -18.99 22.19 1.43
CA LEU A 39 -20.28 22.68 0.92
C LEU A 39 -20.30 24.21 0.81
N MET A 40 -19.76 24.92 1.79
CA MET A 40 -19.64 26.38 1.74
C MET A 40 -18.72 26.82 0.60
N THR A 41 -17.62 26.12 0.36
CA THR A 41 -16.70 26.40 -0.76
C THR A 41 -17.37 26.18 -2.11
N ASP A 42 -18.24 25.18 -2.21
CA ASP A 42 -19.01 24.86 -3.43
C ASP A 42 -20.34 25.64 -3.51
N SER A 43 -20.53 26.65 -2.63
CA SER A 43 -21.72 27.49 -2.57
C SER A 43 -23.04 26.75 -2.32
N ARG A 44 -22.97 25.54 -1.74
CA ARG A 44 -24.14 24.72 -1.32
C ARG A 44 -24.56 25.11 0.09
N ILE A 45 -25.02 26.36 0.24
CA ILE A 45 -25.24 27.01 1.55
C ILE A 45 -26.32 26.34 2.37
N ASP A 46 -27.44 25.96 1.75
CA ASP A 46 -28.56 25.31 2.45
C ASP A 46 -28.17 23.98 3.05
N GLU A 47 -27.37 23.20 2.35
CA GLU A 47 -26.88 21.92 2.84
C GLU A 47 -25.84 22.10 3.96
N ALA A 48 -24.96 23.10 3.82
CA ALA A 48 -24.03 23.46 4.89
C ALA A 48 -24.78 23.89 6.17
N LEU A 49 -25.87 24.63 6.02
CA LEU A 49 -26.71 25.05 7.14
C LEU A 49 -27.40 23.86 7.83
N ALA A 50 -27.92 22.91 7.03
CA ALA A 50 -28.51 21.68 7.56
C ALA A 50 -27.51 20.88 8.40
N LEU A 51 -26.29 20.71 7.90
CA LEU A 51 -25.22 20.05 8.65
C LEU A 51 -24.81 20.82 9.91
N ALA A 52 -24.77 22.15 9.86
CA ALA A 52 -24.49 22.99 11.03
C ALA A 52 -25.50 22.72 12.17
N TYR A 53 -26.78 22.60 11.85
CA TYR A 53 -27.80 22.28 12.86
C TYR A 53 -27.72 20.84 13.38
N GLU A 54 -27.39 19.86 12.51
CA GLU A 54 -27.15 18.49 12.98
C GLU A 54 -25.92 18.44 13.91
N ARG A 55 -24.86 19.18 13.57
CA ARG A 55 -23.69 19.32 14.42
C ARG A 55 -24.01 19.96 15.76
N GLU A 56 -24.83 21.03 15.78
CA GLU A 56 -25.24 21.68 17.04
C GLU A 56 -26.01 20.71 17.94
N LYS A 57 -26.90 19.89 17.40
CA LYS A 57 -27.62 18.85 18.14
C LYS A 57 -26.66 17.80 18.72
N LEU A 58 -25.65 17.42 17.95
CA LEU A 58 -24.62 16.47 18.39
C LEU A 58 -23.78 17.05 19.53
N LEU A 59 -23.33 18.30 19.41
CA LEU A 59 -22.56 18.98 20.45
C LEU A 59 -23.33 19.08 21.76
N LYS A 60 -24.63 19.40 21.73
CA LYS A 60 -25.51 19.39 22.91
C LYS A 60 -25.64 18.01 23.59
N LYS A 61 -25.41 16.93 22.85
CA LYS A 61 -25.31 15.57 23.43
C LYS A 61 -23.95 15.33 24.07
N LEU A 62 -22.87 15.73 23.36
CA LEU A 62 -21.50 15.61 23.83
C LEU A 62 -21.22 16.40 25.12
N GLU A 63 -21.83 17.57 25.28
CA GLU A 63 -21.74 18.37 26.52
C GLU A 63 -22.16 17.58 27.79
N LYS A 64 -23.00 16.55 27.63
CA LYS A 64 -23.51 15.72 28.73
C LYS A 64 -22.65 14.51 29.01
N VAL A 65 -21.59 14.29 28.23
CA VAL A 65 -20.68 13.15 28.37
C VAL A 65 -19.47 13.57 29.21
N PRO A 66 -19.26 13.03 30.41
CA PRO A 66 -18.23 13.48 31.34
C PRO A 66 -16.80 13.29 30.83
N GLU A 67 -16.58 12.32 29.94
CA GLU A 67 -15.26 11.93 29.43
C GLU A 67 -14.77 12.80 28.29
N VAL A 68 -15.58 13.77 27.82
CA VAL A 68 -15.16 14.68 26.72
C VAL A 68 -14.00 15.56 27.21
N PRO A 69 -12.91 15.65 26.43
CA PRO A 69 -11.74 16.44 26.81
C PRO A 69 -12.10 17.90 27.09
N GLU A 70 -11.45 18.47 28.11
CA GLU A 70 -11.60 19.89 28.44
C GLU A 70 -11.27 20.79 27.25
N GLY A 71 -12.08 21.81 26.99
CA GLY A 71 -11.90 22.74 25.87
C GLY A 71 -12.38 22.20 24.50
N TYR A 72 -12.63 20.90 24.35
CA TYR A 72 -13.12 20.33 23.08
C TYR A 72 -14.43 20.98 22.64
N ILE A 73 -15.39 21.03 23.53
CA ILE A 73 -16.74 21.60 23.25
C ILE A 73 -16.64 23.06 22.86
N ASP A 74 -15.85 23.84 23.59
CA ASP A 74 -15.62 25.25 23.30
C ASP A 74 -15.03 25.46 21.89
N GLY A 75 -14.04 24.66 21.54
CA GLY A 75 -13.44 24.69 20.19
C GLY A 75 -14.47 24.38 19.10
N GLN A 76 -15.32 23.36 19.32
CA GLN A 76 -16.35 22.95 18.36
C GLN A 76 -17.43 24.03 18.19
N TYR A 77 -17.92 24.65 19.27
CA TYR A 77 -18.88 25.73 19.18
C TYR A 77 -18.29 27.02 18.61
N SER A 78 -17.04 27.34 18.93
CA SER A 78 -16.34 28.47 18.34
C SER A 78 -16.34 28.37 16.81
N TYR A 79 -15.94 27.22 16.28
CA TYR A 79 -16.00 26.97 14.83
C TYR A 79 -17.44 27.05 14.30
N LEU A 80 -18.39 26.39 14.94
CA LEU A 80 -19.78 26.32 14.50
C LEU A 80 -20.44 27.70 14.42
N TYR A 81 -20.34 28.49 15.49
CA TYR A 81 -21.00 29.81 15.53
C TYR A 81 -20.34 30.81 14.60
N ALA A 82 -19.03 30.76 14.38
CA ALA A 82 -18.36 31.56 13.35
C ALA A 82 -18.90 31.22 11.95
N LYS A 83 -19.14 29.93 11.64
CA LYS A 83 -19.71 29.52 10.36
C LYS A 83 -21.18 29.89 10.23
N LEU A 84 -21.98 29.75 11.28
CA LEU A 84 -23.38 30.17 11.28
C LEU A 84 -23.50 31.69 11.13
N ALA A 85 -22.62 32.49 11.73
CA ALA A 85 -22.57 33.92 11.51
C ALA A 85 -22.32 34.25 10.02
N TYR A 86 -21.32 33.60 9.42
CA TYR A 86 -20.99 33.78 8.01
C TYR A 86 -22.16 33.39 7.09
N ILE A 87 -22.76 32.21 7.27
CA ILE A 87 -23.90 31.71 6.48
C ILE A 87 -25.08 32.68 6.61
N SER A 88 -25.45 33.06 7.82
CA SER A 88 -26.57 33.99 8.07
C SER A 88 -26.35 35.33 7.39
N TYR A 89 -25.11 35.83 7.33
CA TYR A 89 -24.76 37.06 6.67
C TYR A 89 -24.91 36.94 5.15
N LEU A 90 -24.49 35.80 4.55
CA LEU A 90 -24.72 35.53 3.12
C LEU A 90 -26.20 35.51 2.75
N GLU A 91 -27.05 34.96 3.64
CA GLU A 91 -28.50 34.94 3.49
C GLU A 91 -29.16 36.30 3.80
N LYS A 92 -28.36 37.35 4.07
CA LYS A 92 -28.83 38.69 4.43
C LYS A 92 -29.66 38.74 5.73
N LYS A 93 -29.53 37.74 6.59
CA LYS A 93 -30.12 37.65 7.93
C LYS A 93 -29.19 38.32 8.94
N TYR A 94 -28.94 39.61 8.81
CA TYR A 94 -27.87 40.33 9.51
C TYR A 94 -28.01 40.28 11.03
N THR A 95 -29.20 40.41 11.59
CA THR A 95 -29.46 40.31 13.04
C THR A 95 -29.10 38.91 13.58
N GLN A 96 -29.44 37.87 12.81
CA GLN A 96 -29.10 36.49 13.18
C GLN A 96 -27.60 36.25 13.09
N ALA A 97 -26.96 36.76 12.04
CA ALA A 97 -25.52 36.70 11.87
C ALA A 97 -24.77 37.31 13.05
N GLU A 98 -25.18 38.52 13.46
CA GLU A 98 -24.63 39.20 14.62
C GLU A 98 -24.87 38.39 15.90
N GLY A 99 -26.09 37.84 16.09
CA GLY A 99 -26.38 36.98 17.22
C GLY A 99 -25.49 35.74 17.32
N TYR A 100 -25.16 35.11 16.19
CA TYR A 100 -24.19 33.99 16.18
C TYR A 100 -22.76 34.48 16.44
N TYR A 101 -22.40 35.64 15.90
CA TYR A 101 -21.07 36.21 16.16
C TYR A 101 -20.88 36.57 17.63
N GLN A 102 -21.90 37.10 18.30
CA GLN A 102 -21.87 37.36 19.74
C GLN A 102 -21.75 36.05 20.57
N LYS A 103 -22.43 34.98 20.15
CA LYS A 103 -22.24 33.64 20.77
C LYS A 103 -20.81 33.13 20.59
N TYR A 104 -20.24 33.32 19.41
CA TYR A 104 -18.84 33.00 19.14
C TYR A 104 -17.89 33.76 20.06
N LEU A 105 -18.06 35.10 20.19
CA LEU A 105 -17.21 35.94 21.05
C LEU A 105 -17.33 35.59 22.54
N ALA A 106 -18.43 35.01 22.98
CA ALA A 106 -18.60 34.57 24.37
C ALA A 106 -17.80 33.32 24.73
N ILE A 107 -17.23 32.62 23.76
CA ILE A 107 -16.46 31.39 23.96
C ILE A 107 -14.99 31.73 24.16
N LYS A 108 -14.34 31.15 25.18
CA LYS A 108 -12.91 31.41 25.46
C LYS A 108 -11.99 31.09 24.27
N GLU A 109 -12.28 30.01 23.55
CA GLU A 109 -11.50 29.58 22.38
C GLU A 109 -11.48 30.60 21.27
N SER A 110 -12.54 31.41 21.10
CA SER A 110 -12.61 32.46 20.06
C SER A 110 -11.52 33.53 20.18
N HIS A 111 -10.92 33.67 21.36
CA HIS A 111 -9.88 34.64 21.65
C HIS A 111 -8.46 34.09 21.44
N THR A 112 -8.32 32.80 21.21
CA THR A 112 -7.02 32.19 20.84
C THR A 112 -6.65 32.59 19.40
N PRO A 113 -5.36 32.59 19.02
CA PRO A 113 -4.97 32.86 17.64
C PRO A 113 -5.68 31.95 16.64
N ASP A 114 -5.80 30.65 16.93
CA ASP A 114 -6.51 29.67 16.09
C ASP A 114 -8.01 29.99 16.03
N GLY A 115 -8.63 30.20 17.19
CA GLY A 115 -10.05 30.51 17.27
C GLY A 115 -10.44 31.76 16.48
N LYS A 116 -9.65 32.82 16.54
CA LYS A 116 -9.86 34.06 15.81
C LYS A 116 -9.97 33.85 14.29
N MET A 117 -9.27 32.85 13.76
CA MET A 117 -9.29 32.56 12.33
C MET A 117 -10.64 32.09 11.82
N TYR A 118 -11.47 31.44 12.67
CA TYR A 118 -12.78 30.94 12.26
C TYR A 118 -13.73 32.08 11.86
N SER A 119 -13.62 33.27 12.47
CA SER A 119 -14.49 34.41 12.23
C SER A 119 -14.09 35.26 11.00
N ILE A 120 -12.89 35.10 10.47
CA ILE A 120 -12.37 35.95 9.38
C ILE A 120 -13.32 36.01 8.18
N PRO A 121 -13.92 34.92 7.67
CA PRO A 121 -14.86 35.00 6.57
C PRO A 121 -16.06 35.91 6.86
N TYR A 122 -16.62 35.85 8.07
CA TYR A 122 -17.71 36.74 8.50
C TYR A 122 -17.23 38.19 8.59
N LEU A 123 -16.08 38.41 9.20
CA LEU A 123 -15.50 39.77 9.37
C LEU A 123 -15.22 40.47 8.01
N ILE A 124 -14.76 39.69 7.02
CA ILE A 124 -14.56 40.25 5.66
C ILE A 124 -15.90 40.64 5.04
N LEU A 125 -16.92 39.79 5.13
CA LEU A 125 -18.25 40.13 4.59
C LEU A 125 -18.90 41.31 5.29
N SER A 126 -18.75 41.37 6.62
CA SER A 126 -19.28 42.51 7.42
C SER A 126 -18.37 43.75 7.38
N LYS A 127 -17.32 43.73 6.54
CA LYS A 127 -16.36 44.84 6.33
C LYS A 127 -15.60 45.27 7.57
N GLN A 128 -15.41 44.37 8.54
CA GLN A 128 -14.62 44.61 9.76
C GLN A 128 -13.13 44.35 9.49
N TYR A 129 -12.58 45.05 8.50
CA TYR A 129 -11.26 44.73 7.94
C TYR A 129 -10.08 44.95 8.91
N GLU A 130 -10.15 45.97 9.79
CA GLU A 130 -9.10 46.19 10.81
C GLU A 130 -9.03 44.99 11.76
N THR A 131 -10.18 44.43 12.21
CA THR A 131 -10.22 43.24 13.04
C THR A 131 -9.64 42.00 12.31
N VAL A 132 -9.86 41.91 11.00
CA VAL A 132 -9.25 40.85 10.18
C VAL A 132 -7.73 40.95 10.21
N ILE A 133 -7.18 42.16 10.03
CA ILE A 133 -5.73 42.42 10.05
C ILE A 133 -5.13 42.04 11.40
N ASP A 134 -5.78 42.45 12.50
CA ASP A 134 -5.31 42.13 13.86
C ASP A 134 -5.33 40.61 14.11
N ASN A 135 -6.42 39.91 13.73
CA ASN A 135 -6.52 38.46 13.85
C ASN A 135 -5.46 37.73 13.01
N CYS A 136 -5.20 38.19 11.78
CA CYS A 136 -4.15 37.65 10.93
C CYS A 136 -2.76 37.87 11.52
N LYS A 137 -2.52 39.03 12.16
CA LYS A 137 -1.25 39.32 12.83
C LYS A 137 -0.96 38.36 13.98
N ASP A 138 -1.94 38.14 14.87
CA ASP A 138 -1.80 37.22 15.99
C ASP A 138 -1.48 35.80 15.52
N PHE A 139 -2.17 35.32 14.49
CA PHE A 139 -1.95 34.00 13.96
C PHE A 139 -0.61 33.86 13.22
N LYS A 140 -0.20 34.87 12.45
CA LYS A 140 1.12 34.89 11.82
C LYS A 140 2.25 34.82 12.86
N GLU A 141 2.09 35.51 14.00
CA GLU A 141 3.06 35.43 15.08
C GLU A 141 3.13 34.01 15.68
N LEU A 142 1.98 33.37 15.88
CA LEU A 142 1.94 31.98 16.31
C LEU A 142 2.71 31.06 15.35
N LEU A 143 2.45 31.14 14.04
CA LEU A 143 3.13 30.30 13.04
C LEU A 143 4.64 30.62 12.94
N ARG A 144 5.04 31.87 13.11
CA ARG A 144 6.47 32.25 13.17
C ARG A 144 7.17 31.63 14.37
N THR A 145 6.54 31.63 15.53
CA THR A 145 7.12 31.02 16.74
C THR A 145 7.27 29.50 16.59
N GLN A 146 6.35 28.86 15.86
CA GLN A 146 6.39 27.46 15.51
C GLN A 146 7.34 27.12 14.33
N ARG A 147 7.94 28.16 13.68
CA ARG A 147 8.73 28.04 12.45
C ARG A 147 7.97 27.38 11.28
N ASP A 148 6.66 27.55 11.24
CA ASP A 148 5.76 26.94 10.26
C ASP A 148 5.18 28.01 9.32
N THR A 149 6.03 28.66 8.55
CA THR A 149 5.65 29.74 7.62
C THR A 149 5.68 29.35 6.15
N LEU A 150 6.08 28.11 5.82
CA LEU A 150 6.18 27.62 4.45
C LEU A 150 5.10 26.57 4.18
N ASN A 151 3.83 26.94 4.37
CA ASN A 151 2.69 26.04 4.17
C ASN A 151 1.47 26.76 3.59
N ALA A 152 0.48 25.97 3.15
CA ALA A 152 -0.77 26.49 2.57
C ALA A 152 -1.60 27.30 3.57
N GLN A 153 -1.50 27.02 4.87
CA GLN A 153 -2.23 27.75 5.92
C GLN A 153 -1.70 29.16 6.05
N TYR A 154 -0.39 29.34 6.07
CA TYR A 154 0.23 30.68 6.11
C TYR A 154 -0.13 31.51 4.88
N LEU A 155 -0.11 30.91 3.67
CA LEU A 155 -0.56 31.54 2.43
C LEU A 155 -2.02 31.96 2.50
N THR A 156 -2.90 31.11 3.07
CA THR A 156 -4.32 31.42 3.24
C THR A 156 -4.52 32.66 4.09
N ILE A 157 -3.76 32.80 5.19
CA ILE A 157 -3.85 33.96 6.07
C ILE A 157 -3.36 35.24 5.38
N LEU A 158 -2.23 35.18 4.68
CA LEU A 158 -1.75 36.30 3.90
C LEU A 158 -2.77 36.77 2.86
N ASN A 159 -3.46 35.84 2.20
CA ASN A 159 -4.53 36.17 1.26
C ASN A 159 -5.73 36.86 1.93
N LYS A 160 -6.11 36.45 3.16
CA LYS A 160 -7.15 37.12 3.94
C LYS A 160 -6.74 38.55 4.34
N GLU A 161 -5.50 38.72 4.74
CA GLU A 161 -4.93 40.04 5.05
C GLU A 161 -4.91 40.95 3.81
N VAL A 162 -4.52 40.42 2.63
CA VAL A 162 -4.62 41.15 1.35
C VAL A 162 -6.06 41.61 1.09
N GLN A 163 -7.05 40.72 1.29
CA GLN A 163 -8.46 41.09 1.11
C GLN A 163 -8.88 42.25 2.04
N ALA A 164 -8.42 42.21 3.29
CA ALA A 164 -8.73 43.25 4.26
C ALA A 164 -8.07 44.60 3.89
N TYR A 165 -6.81 44.62 3.50
CA TYR A 165 -6.12 45.83 3.05
C TYR A 165 -6.77 46.42 1.79
N LEU A 166 -7.16 45.58 0.83
CA LEU A 166 -7.90 46.04 -0.35
C LEU A 166 -9.26 46.64 0.03
N GLY A 167 -9.97 46.05 1.00
CA GLY A 167 -11.22 46.59 1.53
C GLY A 167 -11.09 47.94 2.20
N LEU A 168 -9.91 48.26 2.73
CA LEU A 168 -9.54 49.56 3.32
C LEU A 168 -8.92 50.54 2.31
N ASN A 169 -8.79 50.16 1.03
CA ASN A 169 -8.07 50.90 -0.01
C ASN A 169 -6.55 51.10 0.31
N ARG A 170 -5.98 50.25 1.15
CA ARG A 170 -4.57 50.24 1.50
C ARG A 170 -3.77 49.39 0.51
N TYR A 171 -3.67 49.88 -0.73
CA TYR A 171 -3.13 49.11 -1.86
C TYR A 171 -1.64 48.83 -1.75
N LYS A 172 -0.87 49.68 -1.10
CA LYS A 172 0.56 49.50 -0.91
C LYS A 172 0.84 48.28 -0.03
N GLU A 173 0.19 48.22 1.11
CA GLU A 173 0.34 47.07 2.04
C GLU A 173 -0.17 45.77 1.42
N ALA A 174 -1.25 45.84 0.68
CA ALA A 174 -1.74 44.67 -0.07
C ALA A 174 -0.71 44.16 -1.11
N ALA A 175 -0.01 45.08 -1.78
CA ALA A 175 1.03 44.72 -2.76
C ALA A 175 2.25 44.07 -2.08
N GLU A 176 2.74 44.66 -0.97
CA GLU A 176 3.85 44.07 -0.20
C GLU A 176 3.59 42.67 0.28
N ILE A 177 2.34 42.38 0.74
CA ILE A 177 1.97 41.03 1.15
C ILE A 177 1.89 40.09 -0.06
N ARG A 178 1.38 40.55 -1.24
CA ARG A 178 1.35 39.73 -2.44
C ARG A 178 2.74 39.32 -2.92
N GLU A 179 3.74 40.20 -2.83
CA GLU A 179 5.13 39.85 -3.10
C GLU A 179 5.61 38.72 -2.15
N THR A 180 5.25 38.81 -0.87
CA THR A 180 5.55 37.76 0.11
C THR A 180 4.88 36.46 -0.25
N ILE A 181 3.62 36.50 -0.68
CA ILE A 181 2.88 35.29 -1.14
C ILE A 181 3.59 34.62 -2.32
N ILE A 182 4.03 35.40 -3.31
CA ILE A 182 4.76 34.90 -4.48
C ILE A 182 6.05 34.19 -4.03
N ALA A 183 6.86 34.85 -3.20
CA ALA A 183 8.13 34.28 -2.72
C ALA A 183 7.95 32.97 -1.94
N ILE A 184 6.91 32.89 -1.08
CA ILE A 184 6.60 31.68 -0.33
C ILE A 184 6.08 30.58 -1.26
N THR A 185 5.21 30.92 -2.20
CA THR A 185 4.68 29.98 -3.18
C THR A 185 5.79 29.37 -4.04
N ASP A 186 6.73 30.19 -4.48
CA ASP A 186 7.90 29.71 -5.25
C ASP A 186 8.79 28.78 -4.40
N SER A 187 8.97 29.12 -3.11
CA SER A 187 9.71 28.27 -2.18
C SER A 187 9.05 26.90 -1.98
N ILE A 188 7.73 26.88 -1.75
CA ILE A 188 6.95 25.63 -1.60
C ILE A 188 7.07 24.80 -2.88
N ASN A 189 6.77 25.39 -4.05
CA ASN A 189 6.84 24.71 -5.34
C ASN A 189 8.25 24.14 -5.64
N SER A 190 9.31 24.89 -5.27
CA SER A 190 10.67 24.39 -5.46
C SER A 190 10.97 23.19 -4.57
N THR A 191 10.46 23.18 -3.35
CA THR A 191 10.60 22.06 -2.41
C THR A 191 9.81 20.84 -2.89
N ASP A 192 8.58 21.05 -3.34
CA ASP A 192 7.73 19.97 -3.86
C ASP A 192 8.34 19.32 -5.12
N ARG A 193 8.92 20.13 -6.02
CA ARG A 193 9.66 19.61 -7.19
C ARG A 193 10.87 18.78 -6.79
N LYS A 194 11.63 19.21 -5.78
CA LYS A 194 12.78 18.44 -5.26
C LYS A 194 12.32 17.14 -4.64
N ASN A 195 11.27 17.17 -3.83
CA ASN A 195 10.70 15.99 -3.20
C ASN A 195 10.18 14.99 -4.25
N ALA A 196 9.42 15.47 -5.26
CA ALA A 196 8.96 14.65 -6.36
C ALA A 196 10.11 14.04 -7.16
N ALA A 197 11.20 14.77 -7.41
CA ALA A 197 12.38 14.25 -8.08
C ALA A 197 13.09 13.17 -7.24
N LEU A 198 13.18 13.36 -5.91
CA LEU A 198 13.75 12.37 -4.99
C LEU A 198 12.89 11.10 -4.93
N GLU A 199 11.57 11.25 -4.86
CA GLU A 199 10.62 10.13 -4.89
C GLU A 199 10.74 9.35 -6.20
N LEU A 200 10.78 10.05 -7.33
CA LEU A 200 10.96 9.44 -8.64
C LEU A 200 12.28 8.67 -8.72
N ASN A 201 13.40 9.25 -8.26
CA ASN A 201 14.68 8.57 -8.20
C ASN A 201 14.66 7.34 -7.28
N ALA A 202 13.94 7.40 -6.16
CA ALA A 202 13.78 6.25 -5.27
C ALA A 202 12.98 5.12 -5.95
N VAL A 203 11.91 5.44 -6.68
CA VAL A 203 11.10 4.47 -7.43
C VAL A 203 11.94 3.83 -8.56
N TYR A 204 12.66 4.62 -9.35
CA TYR A 204 13.54 4.09 -10.40
C TYR A 204 14.66 3.22 -9.82
N GLY A 205 15.31 3.66 -8.74
CA GLY A 205 16.35 2.87 -8.08
C GLY A 205 15.82 1.57 -7.46
N ALA A 206 14.58 1.53 -7.00
CA ALA A 206 13.92 0.31 -6.55
C ALA A 206 13.64 -0.65 -7.71
N SER A 207 13.10 -0.13 -8.83
CA SER A 207 12.82 -0.91 -10.04
C SER A 207 14.09 -1.53 -10.63
N GLU A 208 15.18 -0.78 -10.72
CA GLU A 208 16.48 -1.26 -11.21
C GLU A 208 17.04 -2.38 -10.31
N LYS A 209 16.88 -2.25 -8.98
CA LYS A 209 17.27 -3.31 -8.04
C LYS A 209 16.41 -4.56 -8.18
N GLU A 210 15.09 -4.41 -8.37
CA GLU A 210 14.20 -5.54 -8.60
C GLU A 210 14.56 -6.30 -9.88
N GLU A 211 14.85 -5.59 -10.96
CA GLU A 211 15.30 -6.19 -12.22
C GLU A 211 16.62 -6.94 -12.05
N TYR A 212 17.59 -6.36 -11.35
CA TYR A 212 18.86 -7.01 -11.02
C TYR A 212 18.69 -8.26 -10.16
N ILE A 213 17.81 -8.22 -9.15
CA ILE A 213 17.49 -9.39 -8.32
C ILE A 213 16.82 -10.49 -9.15
N ALA A 214 15.89 -10.12 -10.04
CA ALA A 214 15.21 -11.07 -10.92
C ALA A 214 16.20 -11.75 -11.89
N GLU A 215 17.15 -10.99 -12.44
CA GLU A 215 18.20 -11.52 -13.30
C GLU A 215 19.12 -12.49 -12.53
N GLN A 216 19.56 -12.13 -11.33
CA GLN A 216 20.36 -13.03 -10.47
C GLN A 216 19.59 -14.31 -10.09
N ALA A 217 18.30 -14.18 -9.77
CA ALA A 217 17.46 -15.34 -9.46
C ALA A 217 17.33 -16.27 -10.66
N SER A 218 17.21 -15.73 -11.88
CA SER A 218 17.19 -16.50 -13.12
C SER A 218 18.51 -17.24 -13.33
N GLN A 219 19.64 -16.57 -13.18
CA GLN A 219 20.97 -17.18 -13.30
C GLN A 219 21.19 -18.31 -12.26
N LEU A 220 20.72 -18.11 -11.03
CA LEU A 220 20.77 -19.15 -9.99
C LEU A 220 19.93 -20.37 -10.35
N LYS A 221 18.73 -20.19 -10.91
CA LYS A 221 17.89 -21.30 -11.39
C LYS A 221 18.59 -22.10 -12.48
N ILE A 222 19.14 -21.43 -13.50
CA ILE A 222 19.89 -22.08 -14.59
C ILE A 222 21.07 -22.88 -14.03
N ARG A 223 21.84 -22.31 -13.10
CA ARG A 223 22.97 -22.98 -12.47
C ARG A 223 22.54 -24.21 -11.66
N ASN A 224 21.45 -24.11 -10.91
CA ASN A 224 20.92 -25.24 -10.13
C ASN A 224 20.41 -26.38 -11.04
N VAL A 225 19.73 -26.06 -12.12
CA VAL A 225 19.30 -27.07 -13.12
C VAL A 225 20.51 -27.73 -13.75
N SER A 226 21.53 -26.97 -14.12
CA SER A 226 22.79 -27.53 -14.67
C SER A 226 23.51 -28.46 -13.68
N LEU A 227 23.55 -28.08 -12.37
CA LEU A 227 24.12 -28.94 -11.33
C LEU A 227 23.33 -30.22 -11.12
N CYS A 228 21.99 -30.17 -11.14
CA CYS A 228 21.15 -31.37 -11.07
C CYS A 228 21.39 -32.29 -12.27
N PHE A 229 21.52 -31.74 -13.48
CA PHE A 229 21.80 -32.53 -14.67
C PHE A 229 23.16 -33.21 -14.59
N LEU A 230 24.20 -32.50 -14.14
CA LEU A 230 25.53 -33.07 -13.91
C LEU A 230 25.49 -34.20 -12.86
N ALA A 231 24.77 -34.01 -11.75
CA ALA A 231 24.59 -35.04 -10.74
C ALA A 231 23.92 -36.30 -11.30
N CYS A 232 22.87 -36.14 -12.13
CA CYS A 232 22.25 -37.26 -12.82
C CYS A 232 23.22 -38.04 -13.72
N ILE A 233 24.07 -37.34 -14.48
CA ILE A 233 25.09 -37.99 -15.30
C ILE A 233 26.05 -38.79 -14.45
N VAL A 234 26.54 -38.24 -13.32
CA VAL A 234 27.42 -38.94 -12.40
C VAL A 234 26.75 -40.22 -11.84
N VAL A 235 25.50 -40.14 -11.43
CA VAL A 235 24.77 -41.31 -10.93
C VAL A 235 24.61 -42.37 -12.01
N LEU A 236 24.27 -41.98 -13.24
CA LEU A 236 24.15 -42.91 -14.37
C LEU A 236 25.49 -43.58 -14.70
N THR A 237 26.60 -42.85 -14.70
CA THR A 237 27.92 -43.40 -14.93
C THR A 237 28.33 -44.38 -13.85
N LEU A 238 28.09 -44.06 -12.56
CA LEU A 238 28.32 -44.96 -11.43
C LEU A 238 27.46 -46.23 -11.55
N PHE A 239 26.21 -46.12 -11.96
CA PHE A 239 25.33 -47.26 -12.17
C PHE A 239 25.82 -48.19 -13.29
N ILE A 240 26.29 -47.61 -14.42
CA ILE A 240 26.87 -48.36 -15.53
C ILE A 240 28.14 -49.11 -15.08
N LEU A 241 29.04 -48.39 -14.34
CA LEU A 241 30.27 -49.00 -13.81
C LEU A 241 29.94 -50.13 -12.82
N TRP A 242 28.98 -49.95 -11.93
CA TRP A 242 28.55 -50.99 -11.01
C TRP A 242 27.96 -52.19 -11.76
N ARG A 243 27.19 -51.99 -12.81
CA ARG A 243 26.60 -53.06 -13.65
C ARG A 243 27.69 -53.83 -14.40
N LEU A 244 28.68 -53.11 -14.97
CA LEU A 244 29.86 -53.73 -15.63
C LEU A 244 30.71 -54.54 -14.62
N TRP A 245 30.94 -54.00 -13.45
CA TRP A 245 31.68 -54.71 -12.39
C TRP A 245 30.94 -56.01 -11.98
N ARG A 246 29.63 -55.93 -11.75
CA ARG A 246 28.84 -57.06 -11.41
C ARG A 246 28.84 -58.10 -12.55
N PHE A 247 28.77 -57.71 -13.79
CA PHE A 247 28.81 -58.57 -14.96
C PHE A 247 30.17 -59.27 -15.06
N ASN A 248 31.28 -58.56 -14.90
CA ASN A 248 32.61 -59.14 -14.88
C ASN A 248 32.76 -60.18 -13.75
N HIS A 249 32.26 -59.88 -12.58
CA HIS A 249 32.30 -60.84 -11.46
C HIS A 249 31.52 -62.14 -11.74
N ILE A 250 30.39 -62.03 -12.42
CA ILE A 250 29.63 -63.20 -12.83
C ILE A 250 30.39 -64.01 -13.91
N ILE A 251 31.04 -63.38 -14.85
CA ILE A 251 31.87 -64.00 -15.85
C ILE A 251 33.05 -64.75 -15.22
N GLU A 252 33.75 -64.07 -14.30
CA GLU A 252 34.85 -64.74 -13.56
C GLU A 252 34.37 -65.97 -12.77
N TYR A 253 33.21 -65.89 -12.11
CA TYR A 253 32.62 -67.01 -11.41
C TYR A 253 32.29 -68.16 -12.37
N LYS A 254 31.64 -67.89 -13.51
CA LYS A 254 31.35 -68.86 -14.54
C LYS A 254 32.64 -69.47 -15.11
N ASN A 255 33.66 -68.67 -15.40
CA ASN A 255 34.94 -69.16 -15.90
C ASN A 255 35.66 -70.06 -14.89
N ARG A 256 35.62 -69.72 -13.58
CA ARG A 256 36.17 -70.59 -12.52
C ARG A 256 35.42 -71.91 -12.40
N MET A 257 34.06 -71.88 -12.54
CA MET A 257 33.27 -73.11 -12.57
C MET A 257 33.56 -73.97 -13.78
N LEU A 258 33.67 -73.35 -14.96
CA LEU A 258 34.05 -74.07 -16.21
C LEU A 258 35.44 -74.69 -16.10
N ALA A 259 36.41 -73.96 -15.55
CA ALA A 259 37.75 -74.50 -15.30
C ALA A 259 37.76 -75.68 -14.32
N LYS A 260 36.93 -75.63 -13.26
CA LYS A 260 36.75 -76.78 -12.36
C LYS A 260 36.13 -78.00 -13.06
N LEU A 261 35.05 -77.78 -13.86
CA LEU A 261 34.42 -78.85 -14.62
C LEU A 261 35.37 -79.50 -15.65
N ILE A 262 36.16 -78.66 -16.32
CA ILE A 262 37.17 -79.12 -17.26
C ILE A 262 38.26 -79.95 -16.53
N ASN A 263 38.74 -79.46 -15.37
CA ASN A 263 39.73 -80.23 -14.59
C ASN A 263 39.17 -81.54 -14.03
N GLU A 264 37.89 -81.56 -13.60
CA GLU A 264 37.22 -82.82 -13.17
C GLU A 264 37.03 -83.80 -14.34
N LYS A 265 36.65 -83.28 -15.54
CA LYS A 265 36.60 -84.13 -16.72
C LYS A 265 37.93 -84.66 -17.15
N PHE A 266 39.03 -83.87 -17.04
CA PHE A 266 40.40 -84.36 -17.31
C PHE A 266 40.93 -85.29 -16.25
N ALA A 267 40.55 -85.12 -14.96
CA ALA A 267 40.88 -86.07 -13.91
C ALA A 267 40.21 -87.44 -14.10
N ASN A 268 38.91 -87.39 -14.42
CA ASN A 268 38.11 -88.65 -14.72
C ASN A 268 38.55 -89.33 -16.02
N LYS A 269 39.21 -88.60 -16.94
CA LYS A 269 39.74 -89.20 -18.19
C LYS A 269 41.08 -89.90 -17.98
N LYS A 270 41.77 -89.74 -16.81
CA LYS A 270 42.99 -90.35 -16.49
C LYS A 270 42.83 -91.77 -15.89
N ASP A 271 41.63 -92.09 -15.39
CA ASP A 271 41.32 -93.38 -14.78
C ASP A 271 40.37 -94.29 -15.64
N GLY A 272 40.20 -94.01 -16.90
CA GLY A 272 39.22 -94.78 -17.69
C GLY A 272 39.61 -94.91 -19.15
N ASN A 273 40.54 -95.87 -19.43
CA ASN A 273 40.62 -96.54 -20.73
C ASN A 273 39.41 -97.45 -20.88
N GLN A 274 38.22 -96.84 -21.24
CA GLN A 274 37.12 -97.60 -21.87
C GLN A 274 36.02 -96.65 -22.35
N LEU A 275 35.62 -96.92 -23.61
CA LEU A 275 34.42 -96.43 -24.27
C LEU A 275 34.54 -95.08 -25.05
N LEU A 276 35.20 -95.27 -26.21
CA LEU A 276 34.67 -94.78 -27.46
C LEU A 276 33.28 -95.40 -27.63
N GLU A 277 32.29 -94.57 -27.53
CA GLU A 277 30.97 -94.67 -28.21
C GLU A 277 30.00 -93.82 -27.44
N VAL A 278 29.52 -92.89 -28.05
CA VAL A 278 28.34 -92.06 -27.95
C VAL A 278 28.74 -90.56 -28.17
N TYR A 279 29.18 -90.31 -29.34
CA TYR A 279 28.96 -88.98 -29.98
C TYR A 279 27.95 -89.23 -31.10
N GLU A 280 26.72 -89.00 -30.77
CA GLU A 280 25.71 -88.53 -31.67
C GLU A 280 24.50 -88.09 -30.83
N GLU A 281 23.98 -86.92 -31.21
CA GLU A 281 22.73 -86.36 -30.77
C GLU A 281 22.64 -85.71 -29.36
N GLN A 282 22.91 -84.44 -29.32
CA GLN A 282 21.88 -83.46 -28.98
C GLN A 282 22.35 -82.04 -29.25
N GLU A 283 22.11 -81.55 -30.46
CA GLU A 283 21.81 -80.17 -30.70
C GLU A 283 20.57 -79.85 -29.88
N VAL A 284 20.79 -79.11 -28.82
CA VAL A 284 19.71 -78.37 -28.21
C VAL A 284 19.98 -76.90 -28.44
N SER A 285 19.41 -76.43 -29.53
CA SER A 285 19.07 -75.04 -29.72
C SER A 285 18.25 -74.59 -28.54
N SER A 286 18.83 -73.71 -27.75
CA SER A 286 18.03 -72.78 -26.94
C SER A 286 18.25 -71.39 -27.48
N GLU A 287 17.44 -71.06 -28.47
CA GLU A 287 17.12 -69.71 -28.83
C GLU A 287 16.52 -69.04 -27.60
N LEU A 288 17.23 -68.17 -27.01
CA LEU A 288 16.71 -67.13 -26.13
C LEU A 288 16.50 -65.93 -27.01
N GLU A 289 15.32 -65.85 -27.62
CA GLU A 289 14.83 -64.59 -28.16
C GLU A 289 14.64 -63.57 -27.02
N PRO A 290 15.14 -62.35 -27.16
CA PRO A 290 14.72 -61.29 -26.27
C PRO A 290 13.30 -60.89 -26.64
N GLU A 291 12.35 -60.98 -25.71
CA GLU A 291 11.03 -60.38 -25.80
C GLU A 291 11.19 -58.87 -26.07
N LEU A 292 10.91 -58.47 -27.28
CA LEU A 292 10.67 -57.07 -27.67
C LEU A 292 9.29 -56.71 -27.16
N ILE A 293 9.25 -55.83 -26.18
CA ILE A 293 8.03 -55.15 -25.73
C ILE A 293 7.46 -54.41 -26.93
N SER A 294 6.17 -54.65 -27.23
CA SER A 294 5.48 -54.05 -28.38
C SER A 294 5.34 -52.54 -28.24
N PRO A 295 5.27 -51.80 -29.35
CA PRO A 295 5.14 -50.35 -29.33
C PRO A 295 3.87 -49.81 -28.65
N GLU A 296 2.85 -50.66 -28.40
CA GLU A 296 1.59 -50.25 -27.77
C GLU A 296 1.67 -50.13 -26.25
N GLU A 297 2.65 -50.76 -25.58
CA GLU A 297 2.85 -50.61 -24.12
C GLU A 297 3.72 -49.39 -23.77
N GLN A 298 4.35 -48.74 -24.73
CA GLN A 298 5.11 -47.48 -24.50
C GLN A 298 4.23 -46.24 -24.45
N ASP A 299 3.06 -46.23 -25.08
CA ASP A 299 2.15 -45.07 -25.09
C ASP A 299 1.30 -44.97 -23.83
N GLU A 300 1.03 -46.06 -23.09
CA GLU A 300 0.28 -46.04 -21.83
C GLU A 300 1.09 -45.43 -20.67
N LEU A 301 2.41 -45.51 -20.70
CA LEU A 301 3.31 -44.94 -19.67
C LEU A 301 3.58 -43.44 -19.83
N LEU A 302 3.26 -42.85 -20.97
CA LEU A 302 3.42 -41.42 -21.23
C LEU A 302 2.18 -40.60 -20.88
N ASP A 303 1.00 -41.23 -20.81
CA ASP A 303 -0.27 -40.54 -20.53
C ASP A 303 -0.55 -40.36 -19.01
N GLU A 304 0.16 -41.08 -18.14
CA GLU A 304 0.04 -40.92 -16.68
C GLU A 304 0.91 -39.77 -16.11
N THR A 305 1.92 -39.32 -16.84
CA THR A 305 2.79 -38.24 -16.34
C THR A 305 2.28 -36.82 -16.63
N ASP A 306 1.31 -36.66 -17.54
CA ASP A 306 0.75 -35.34 -17.88
C ASP A 306 -0.47 -34.94 -17.03
N LYS A 307 -0.97 -35.83 -16.15
CA LYS A 307 -2.12 -35.53 -15.27
C LYS A 307 -1.76 -35.00 -13.88
N GLU A 308 -0.49 -34.99 -13.48
CA GLU A 308 -0.06 -34.47 -12.16
C GLU A 308 0.60 -33.08 -12.17
N SER A 309 0.62 -32.37 -13.31
CA SER A 309 1.23 -31.03 -13.38
C SER A 309 0.24 -29.89 -13.63
N GLY A 310 -1.01 -30.04 -13.21
CA GLY A 310 -2.04 -29.03 -13.37
C GLY A 310 -2.91 -28.83 -12.13
N GLU A 311 -2.30 -28.33 -11.02
CA GLU A 311 -2.98 -27.58 -9.95
C GLU A 311 -2.02 -26.54 -9.37
#